data_e9fcddf204f6419fb90d6afeabf1a117
#
_entry.id   e9fcddf204f6419fb90d6afeabf1a117
#
_cell.length_a   1.000
_cell.length_b   1.000
_cell.length_c   1.000
_cell.angle_alpha   90.00
_cell.angle_beta   90.00
_cell.angle_gamma   90.00
#
_symmetry.space_group_name_H-M   'P 1'
#
loop_
_entity.id
_entity.type
_entity.pdbx_description
1 polymer ?
#
loop_
_entity_poly.entity_id
_entity_poly.type
_entity_poly.pdbx_seq_one_letter_code
_entity_poly.pdbx_strand_id
1 'polypeptide(L)'
;HVTTQDHWEFIHIGPNTPVDTTVENHLIYKYATEVAQSFNKQLTPCKVEMTSELPLARGLGSSAAAIVAAIELANQVCDLQLSVQQKLTIASKIEGHPDNASASILGGITISSIIDGEADTIVIHDIDVNLVVIIPSYELKTADARSVLPETYTRSYAVAASAKANMLVANLLSKNFEKVG
;
A
#
# COMPACT_ATOMS: atom_id res chain seq x y z
N HIS A 1 -0.97 -2.44 -17.58
CA HIS A 1 -0.36 -3.15 -18.72
C HIS A 1 1.03 -2.61 -19.00
N VAL A 2 2.00 -3.49 -19.29
CA VAL A 2 3.40 -3.11 -19.50
C VAL A 2 3.89 -3.69 -20.81
N THR A 3 4.56 -2.86 -21.61
CA THR A 3 5.19 -3.28 -22.87
C THR A 3 6.60 -2.69 -22.96
N THR A 4 7.60 -3.49 -23.26
CA THR A 4 8.99 -3.02 -23.43
C THR A 4 9.11 -2.13 -24.66
N GLN A 5 9.87 -1.05 -24.56
CA GLN A 5 10.18 -0.14 -25.67
C GLN A 5 11.54 0.56 -25.43
N ASP A 6 11.91 1.53 -26.25
CA ASP A 6 13.21 2.22 -26.20
C ASP A 6 13.25 3.46 -25.29
N HIS A 7 12.12 3.91 -24.78
CA HIS A 7 11.99 5.03 -23.84
C HIS A 7 10.89 4.76 -22.82
N TRP A 8 10.86 5.52 -21.72
CA TRP A 8 9.80 5.42 -20.71
C TRP A 8 8.57 6.23 -21.11
N GLU A 9 7.39 5.63 -20.96
CA GLU A 9 6.09 6.27 -21.16
C GLU A 9 5.09 5.79 -20.11
N PHE A 10 4.40 6.72 -19.44
CA PHE A 10 3.33 6.41 -18.50
C PHE A 10 2.01 6.99 -19.01
N ILE A 11 1.01 6.14 -19.21
CA ILE A 11 -0.33 6.52 -19.65
C ILE A 11 -1.31 6.22 -18.53
N HIS A 12 -2.01 7.26 -18.08
CA HIS A 12 -3.07 7.17 -17.09
C HIS A 12 -4.43 7.15 -17.77
N ILE A 13 -5.23 6.13 -17.47
CA ILE A 13 -6.57 5.95 -18.00
C ILE A 13 -7.56 6.08 -16.83
N GLY A 14 -8.48 7.04 -16.93
CA GLY A 14 -9.50 7.26 -15.89
C GLY A 14 -9.37 8.59 -15.15
N PRO A 15 -10.23 8.82 -14.14
CA PRO A 15 -10.40 10.14 -13.52
C PRO A 15 -9.30 10.49 -12.50
N ASN A 16 -8.54 9.52 -12.01
CA ASN A 16 -7.61 9.71 -10.90
C ASN A 16 -6.16 9.76 -11.40
N THR A 17 -5.88 10.72 -12.30
CA THR A 17 -4.53 10.94 -12.85
C THR A 17 -3.73 11.86 -11.92
N PRO A 18 -2.46 11.54 -11.59
CA PRO A 18 -1.56 12.44 -10.88
C PRO A 18 -1.38 13.78 -11.60
N VAL A 19 -1.13 14.85 -10.84
CA VAL A 19 -0.89 16.20 -11.39
C VAL A 19 0.40 16.24 -12.21
N ASP A 20 1.46 15.62 -11.68
CA ASP A 20 2.76 15.49 -12.36
C ASP A 20 2.91 14.08 -12.90
N THR A 21 2.98 13.96 -14.22
CA THR A 21 3.12 12.70 -14.96
C THR A 21 4.47 12.56 -15.65
N THR A 22 5.45 13.44 -15.32
CA THR A 22 6.82 13.30 -15.82
C THR A 22 7.42 11.98 -15.33
N VAL A 23 8.22 11.33 -16.17
CA VAL A 23 8.79 10.00 -15.88
C VAL A 23 9.59 10.05 -14.58
N GLU A 24 10.43 11.05 -14.40
CA GLU A 24 11.34 11.20 -13.26
C GLU A 24 10.62 11.36 -11.92
N ASN A 25 9.44 11.98 -11.93
CA ASN A 25 8.63 12.21 -10.75
C ASN A 25 7.56 11.13 -10.53
N HIS A 26 7.42 10.22 -11.48
CA HIS A 26 6.40 9.17 -11.40
C HIS A 26 6.73 8.16 -10.30
N LEU A 27 5.84 7.98 -9.32
CA LEU A 27 6.08 7.13 -8.15
C LEU A 27 6.44 5.68 -8.54
N ILE A 28 5.75 5.12 -9.53
CA ILE A 28 6.02 3.75 -9.98
C ILE A 28 7.42 3.66 -10.59
N TYR A 29 7.83 4.63 -11.42
CA TYR A 29 9.18 4.65 -11.98
C TYR A 29 10.25 4.73 -10.88
N LYS A 30 10.08 5.67 -9.96
CA LYS A 30 11.00 5.90 -8.86
C LYS A 30 11.21 4.62 -8.04
N TYR A 31 10.12 4.03 -7.54
CA TYR A 31 10.23 2.86 -6.67
C TYR A 31 10.61 1.59 -7.43
N ALA A 32 10.18 1.42 -8.70
CA ALA A 32 10.64 0.30 -9.50
C ALA A 32 12.15 0.35 -9.76
N THR A 33 12.68 1.56 -10.00
CA THR A 33 14.13 1.78 -10.15
C THR A 33 14.87 1.45 -8.86
N GLU A 34 14.38 1.92 -7.70
CA GLU A 34 14.96 1.63 -6.39
C GLU A 34 14.96 0.12 -6.10
N VAL A 35 13.87 -0.56 -6.37
CA VAL A 35 13.77 -2.02 -6.21
C VAL A 35 14.76 -2.73 -7.13
N ALA A 36 14.79 -2.41 -8.41
CA ALA A 36 15.72 -3.04 -9.36
C ALA A 36 17.19 -2.85 -8.93
N GLN A 37 17.55 -1.62 -8.50
CA GLN A 37 18.89 -1.31 -8.02
C GLN A 37 19.26 -2.11 -6.75
N SER A 38 18.33 -2.35 -5.85
CA SER A 38 18.57 -3.15 -4.64
C SER A 38 18.94 -4.62 -4.95
N PHE A 39 18.59 -5.08 -6.14
CA PHE A 39 18.97 -6.40 -6.69
C PHE A 39 20.09 -6.31 -7.73
N ASN A 40 20.82 -5.19 -7.82
CA ASN A 40 21.87 -4.94 -8.81
C ASN A 40 21.38 -5.11 -10.25
N LYS A 41 20.14 -4.75 -10.53
CA LYS A 41 19.52 -4.77 -11.86
C LYS A 41 19.24 -3.36 -12.35
N GLN A 42 19.08 -3.23 -13.65
CA GLN A 42 18.64 -2.00 -14.31
C GLN A 42 17.34 -2.28 -15.05
N LEU A 43 16.36 -1.38 -14.88
CA LEU A 43 15.10 -1.49 -15.61
C LEU A 43 15.29 -1.18 -17.08
N THR A 44 14.72 -2.04 -17.92
CA THR A 44 14.52 -1.74 -19.33
C THR A 44 13.36 -0.76 -19.50
N PRO A 45 13.47 0.27 -20.34
CA PRO A 45 12.37 1.19 -20.60
C PRO A 45 11.11 0.49 -21.07
N CYS A 46 9.97 0.97 -20.57
CA CYS A 46 8.66 0.38 -20.84
C CYS A 46 7.60 1.48 -21.06
N LYS A 47 6.60 1.14 -21.83
CA LYS A 47 5.30 1.81 -21.81
C LYS A 47 4.45 1.15 -20.72
N VAL A 48 3.96 1.95 -19.78
CA VAL A 48 3.13 1.51 -18.66
C VAL A 48 1.76 2.19 -18.75
N GLU A 49 0.75 1.41 -19.04
CA GLU A 49 -0.65 1.86 -19.08
C GLU A 49 -1.32 1.51 -17.75
N MET A 50 -1.86 2.50 -17.09
CA MET A 50 -2.43 2.41 -15.75
C MET A 50 -3.90 2.81 -15.74
N THR A 51 -4.72 1.97 -15.15
CA THR A 51 -6.12 2.30 -14.85
C THR A 51 -6.32 2.22 -13.35
N SER A 52 -6.86 3.27 -12.75
CA SER A 52 -7.14 3.29 -11.31
C SER A 52 -8.44 4.03 -11.02
N GLU A 53 -9.29 3.40 -10.23
CA GLU A 53 -10.49 4.01 -9.64
C GLU A 53 -10.23 4.55 -8.23
N LEU A 54 -9.02 4.29 -7.66
CA LEU A 54 -8.66 4.77 -6.33
C LEU A 54 -8.45 6.28 -6.34
N PRO A 55 -9.17 7.05 -5.53
CA PRO A 55 -8.93 8.47 -5.40
C PRO A 55 -7.59 8.73 -4.72
N LEU A 56 -6.82 9.67 -5.28
CA LEU A 56 -5.49 9.99 -4.78
C LEU A 56 -5.58 10.81 -3.48
N ALA A 57 -4.68 10.54 -2.54
CA ALA A 57 -4.53 11.27 -1.28
C ALA A 57 -5.83 11.36 -0.43
N ARG A 58 -6.59 10.27 -0.37
CA ARG A 58 -7.86 10.17 0.38
C ARG A 58 -7.86 9.06 1.44
N GLY A 59 -6.68 8.56 1.83
CA GLY A 59 -6.56 7.51 2.85
C GLY A 59 -7.00 6.11 2.38
N LEU A 60 -7.14 5.90 1.07
CA LEU A 60 -7.56 4.61 0.49
C LEU A 60 -6.39 3.80 -0.09
N GLY A 61 -5.16 4.06 0.36
CA GLY A 61 -4.01 3.23 0.02
C GLY A 61 -3.47 3.42 -1.40
N SER A 62 -3.77 4.53 -2.09
CA SER A 62 -3.28 4.78 -3.46
C SER A 62 -1.74 4.82 -3.54
N SER A 63 -1.04 5.30 -2.50
CA SER A 63 0.43 5.26 -2.40
C SER A 63 0.94 3.82 -2.35
N ALA A 64 0.39 3.01 -1.44
CA ALA A 64 0.77 1.61 -1.31
C ALA A 64 0.49 0.82 -2.60
N ALA A 65 -0.64 1.07 -3.26
CA ALA A 65 -0.96 0.45 -4.54
C ALA A 65 0.08 0.81 -5.63
N ALA A 66 0.54 2.07 -5.67
CA ALA A 66 1.61 2.49 -6.59
C ALA A 66 2.95 1.82 -6.26
N ILE A 67 3.30 1.67 -4.97
CA ILE A 67 4.50 0.96 -4.53
C ILE A 67 4.43 -0.52 -4.94
N VAL A 68 3.30 -1.18 -4.72
CA VAL A 68 3.10 -2.58 -5.11
C VAL A 68 3.21 -2.74 -6.62
N ALA A 69 2.61 -1.83 -7.40
CA ALA A 69 2.75 -1.83 -8.86
C ALA A 69 4.21 -1.64 -9.30
N ALA A 70 4.97 -0.79 -8.60
CA ALA A 70 6.40 -0.59 -8.86
C ALA A 70 7.23 -1.85 -8.59
N ILE A 71 6.95 -2.55 -7.48
CA ILE A 71 7.61 -3.81 -7.13
C ILE A 71 7.30 -4.87 -8.18
N GLU A 72 6.04 -4.98 -8.63
CA GLU A 72 5.67 -5.93 -9.68
C GLU A 72 6.31 -5.57 -11.02
N LEU A 73 6.39 -4.29 -11.37
CA LEU A 73 7.08 -3.83 -12.57
C LEU A 73 8.56 -4.26 -12.54
N ALA A 74 9.26 -3.97 -11.46
CA ALA A 74 10.66 -4.38 -11.30
C ALA A 74 10.81 -5.90 -11.31
N ASN A 75 9.93 -6.62 -10.62
CA ASN A 75 9.93 -8.07 -10.54
C ASN A 75 9.80 -8.71 -11.92
N GLN A 76 8.89 -8.23 -12.75
CA GLN A 76 8.64 -8.77 -14.08
C GLN A 76 9.75 -8.36 -15.08
N VAL A 77 10.10 -7.07 -15.13
CA VAL A 77 11.06 -6.54 -16.11
C VAL A 77 12.48 -7.05 -15.85
N CYS A 78 12.86 -7.23 -14.58
CA CYS A 78 14.19 -7.70 -14.19
C CYS A 78 14.25 -9.19 -13.88
N ASP A 79 13.15 -9.93 -14.00
CA ASP A 79 13.03 -11.36 -13.67
C ASP A 79 13.57 -11.68 -12.26
N LEU A 80 13.09 -10.92 -11.26
CA LEU A 80 13.59 -11.05 -9.88
C LEU A 80 13.02 -12.26 -9.15
N GLN A 81 11.90 -12.81 -9.60
CA GLN A 81 11.20 -13.96 -9.03
C GLN A 81 10.90 -13.81 -7.52
N LEU A 82 10.48 -12.61 -7.13
CA LEU A 82 10.19 -12.29 -5.73
C LEU A 82 9.01 -13.10 -5.21
N SER A 83 9.19 -13.74 -4.06
CA SER A 83 8.10 -14.36 -3.32
C SER A 83 7.13 -13.29 -2.79
N VAL A 84 5.90 -13.71 -2.44
CA VAL A 84 4.91 -12.82 -1.82
C VAL A 84 5.47 -12.19 -0.54
N GLN A 85 6.17 -12.97 0.29
CA GLN A 85 6.80 -12.49 1.52
C GLN A 85 7.86 -11.40 1.26
N GLN A 86 8.69 -11.58 0.24
CA GLN A 86 9.68 -10.56 -0.15
C GLN A 86 9.01 -9.28 -0.64
N LYS A 87 7.94 -9.38 -1.46
CA LYS A 87 7.16 -8.23 -1.92
C LYS A 87 6.52 -7.48 -0.75
N LEU A 88 5.91 -8.19 0.20
CA LEU A 88 5.35 -7.62 1.43
C LEU A 88 6.40 -6.85 2.22
N THR A 89 7.56 -7.46 2.44
CA THR A 89 8.65 -6.84 3.21
C THR A 89 9.21 -5.61 2.49
N ILE A 90 9.42 -5.67 1.18
CA ILE A 90 9.91 -4.54 0.38
C ILE A 90 8.88 -3.40 0.41
N ALA A 91 7.60 -3.69 0.13
CA ALA A 91 6.53 -2.70 0.13
C ALA A 91 6.39 -2.02 1.50
N SER A 92 6.44 -2.80 2.59
CA SER A 92 6.35 -2.30 3.96
C SER A 92 7.55 -1.41 4.34
N LYS A 93 8.74 -1.71 3.84
CA LYS A 93 9.94 -0.87 4.05
C LYS A 93 9.84 0.46 3.32
N ILE A 94 9.34 0.47 2.09
CA ILE A 94 9.16 1.68 1.29
C ILE A 94 8.06 2.57 1.88
N GLU A 95 6.90 1.99 2.24
CA GLU A 95 5.77 2.73 2.81
C GLU A 95 6.02 3.16 4.27
N GLY A 96 6.90 2.45 4.98
CA GLY A 96 7.19 2.66 6.40
C GLY A 96 6.25 1.91 7.36
N HIS A 97 5.25 1.21 6.84
CA HIS A 97 4.29 0.38 7.61
C HIS A 97 3.64 -0.68 6.71
N PRO A 98 3.21 -1.83 7.28
CA PRO A 98 2.77 -2.97 6.48
C PRO A 98 1.28 -2.95 6.09
N ASP A 99 0.43 -2.14 6.73
CA ASP A 99 -1.04 -2.23 6.68
C ASP A 99 -1.61 -2.11 5.25
N ASN A 100 -1.40 -0.95 4.58
CA ASN A 100 -1.90 -0.73 3.23
C ASN A 100 -1.18 -1.60 2.19
N ALA A 101 0.12 -1.85 2.38
CA ALA A 101 0.92 -2.70 1.49
C ALA A 101 0.40 -4.15 1.51
N SER A 102 0.11 -4.68 2.68
CA SER A 102 -0.42 -6.05 2.83
C SER A 102 -1.80 -6.18 2.18
N ALA A 103 -2.70 -5.23 2.42
CA ALA A 103 -4.02 -5.23 1.80
C ALA A 103 -3.94 -5.14 0.26
N SER A 104 -3.01 -4.33 -0.26
CA SER A 104 -2.82 -4.18 -1.72
C SER A 104 -2.26 -5.44 -2.39
N ILE A 105 -1.44 -6.23 -1.69
CA ILE A 105 -0.84 -7.46 -2.22
C ILE A 105 -1.76 -8.67 -2.05
N LEU A 106 -2.39 -8.81 -0.88
CA LEU A 106 -3.07 -10.04 -0.48
C LEU A 106 -4.60 -9.95 -0.62
N GLY A 107 -5.15 -8.74 -0.65
CA GLY A 107 -6.61 -8.53 -0.58
C GLY A 107 -7.19 -8.93 0.78
N GLY A 108 -8.52 -8.92 0.90
CA GLY A 108 -9.21 -9.26 2.12
C GLY A 108 -9.01 -8.23 3.25
N ILE A 109 -9.20 -8.66 4.49
CA ILE A 109 -8.85 -7.88 5.68
C ILE A 109 -7.50 -8.38 6.17
N THR A 110 -6.51 -7.50 6.20
CA THR A 110 -5.16 -7.83 6.64
C THR A 110 -4.86 -7.25 8.02
N ILE A 111 -4.22 -8.06 8.86
CA ILE A 111 -3.69 -7.67 10.16
C ILE A 111 -2.19 -7.91 10.09
N SER A 112 -1.43 -6.83 10.15
CA SER A 112 0.00 -6.88 9.82
C SER A 112 0.86 -6.20 10.88
N SER A 113 2.06 -6.71 11.05
CA SER A 113 3.12 -6.17 11.90
C SER A 113 4.47 -6.31 11.21
N ILE A 114 5.48 -5.63 11.73
CA ILE A 114 6.87 -5.87 11.36
C ILE A 114 7.55 -6.59 12.53
N ILE A 115 8.06 -7.79 12.27
CA ILE A 115 8.79 -8.61 13.24
C ILE A 115 10.16 -8.90 12.65
N ASP A 116 11.21 -8.53 13.36
CA ASP A 116 12.62 -8.72 12.94
C ASP A 116 12.92 -8.14 11.54
N GLY A 117 12.23 -7.04 11.18
CA GLY A 117 12.40 -6.35 9.90
C GLY A 117 11.66 -6.98 8.72
N GLU A 118 10.86 -7.99 8.96
CA GLU A 118 9.99 -8.64 7.97
C GLU A 118 8.52 -8.35 8.26
N ALA A 119 7.71 -8.26 7.20
CA ALA A 119 6.26 -8.12 7.34
C ALA A 119 5.66 -9.47 7.74
N ASP A 120 4.95 -9.49 8.88
CA ASP A 120 4.13 -10.61 9.31
C ASP A 120 2.66 -10.24 9.14
N THR A 121 1.88 -11.08 8.42
CA THR A 121 0.53 -10.73 8.01
C THR A 121 -0.42 -11.90 8.10
N ILE A 122 -1.54 -11.68 8.78
CA ILE A 122 -2.71 -12.58 8.77
C ILE A 122 -3.75 -11.99 7.82
N VAL A 123 -4.31 -12.83 6.96
CA VAL A 123 -5.37 -12.46 6.01
C VAL A 123 -6.67 -13.17 6.37
N ILE A 124 -7.76 -12.40 6.36
CA ILE A 124 -9.11 -12.92 6.57
C ILE A 124 -9.90 -12.64 5.30
N HIS A 125 -10.29 -13.71 4.59
CA HIS A 125 -11.04 -13.62 3.33
C HIS A 125 -12.55 -13.78 3.51
N ASP A 126 -12.99 -14.55 4.51
CA ASP A 126 -14.39 -14.96 4.67
C ASP A 126 -15.21 -13.97 5.51
N ILE A 127 -15.07 -12.68 5.24
CA ILE A 127 -15.86 -11.64 5.88
C ILE A 127 -16.78 -11.00 4.85
N ASP A 128 -18.09 -11.20 5.02
CA ASP A 128 -19.14 -10.57 4.22
C ASP A 128 -19.66 -9.35 4.99
N VAL A 129 -19.07 -8.17 4.70
CA VAL A 129 -19.47 -6.89 5.27
C VAL A 129 -19.62 -5.83 4.18
N ASN A 130 -20.65 -5.01 4.31
CA ASN A 130 -20.81 -3.84 3.48
C ASN A 130 -20.06 -2.65 4.09
N LEU A 131 -19.18 -2.03 3.32
CA LEU A 131 -18.43 -0.86 3.73
C LEU A 131 -19.01 0.39 3.10
N VAL A 132 -19.19 1.44 3.89
CA VAL A 132 -19.53 2.78 3.43
C VAL A 132 -18.30 3.67 3.60
N VAL A 133 -17.82 4.22 2.50
CA VAL A 133 -16.66 5.12 2.49
C VAL A 133 -17.11 6.54 2.26
N ILE A 134 -16.74 7.46 3.17
CA ILE A 134 -16.99 8.89 3.03
C ILE A 134 -15.69 9.54 2.57
N ILE A 135 -15.68 10.06 1.33
CA ILE A 135 -14.51 10.68 0.73
C ILE A 135 -14.67 12.20 0.76
N PRO A 136 -13.90 12.92 1.58
CA PRO A 136 -13.96 14.39 1.62
C PRO A 136 -13.40 15.00 0.33
N SER A 137 -13.82 16.22 0.02
CA SER A 137 -13.34 16.95 -1.16
C SER A 137 -11.90 17.47 -1.02
N TYR A 138 -11.40 17.61 0.21
CA TYR A 138 -10.02 18.05 0.47
C TYR A 138 -9.04 16.87 0.51
N GLU A 139 -7.78 17.17 0.22
CA GLU A 139 -6.69 16.20 0.33
C GLU A 139 -6.09 16.23 1.73
N LEU A 140 -5.76 15.04 2.25
CA LEU A 140 -5.00 14.88 3.48
C LEU A 140 -3.85 13.91 3.23
N LYS A 141 -2.64 14.45 3.15
CA LYS A 141 -1.44 13.64 3.01
C LYS A 141 -1.14 12.90 4.31
N THR A 142 -0.68 11.66 4.20
CA THR A 142 -0.32 10.83 5.38
C THR A 142 0.70 11.52 6.29
N ALA A 143 1.68 12.24 5.72
CA ALA A 143 2.67 12.99 6.48
C ALA A 143 2.02 14.09 7.35
N ASP A 144 1.06 14.83 6.78
CA ASP A 144 0.34 15.91 7.50
C ASP A 144 -0.52 15.32 8.63
N ALA A 145 -1.22 14.22 8.35
CA ALA A 145 -2.01 13.51 9.37
C ALA A 145 -1.15 13.00 10.53
N ARG A 146 0.05 12.51 10.24
CA ARG A 146 0.99 12.00 11.25
C ARG A 146 1.65 13.12 12.07
N SER A 147 1.92 14.28 11.45
CA SER A 147 2.59 15.39 12.12
C SER A 147 1.82 15.97 13.31
N VAL A 148 0.51 15.76 13.38
CA VAL A 148 -0.35 16.21 14.48
C VAL A 148 -0.51 15.17 15.59
N LEU A 149 0.03 13.97 15.42
CA LEU A 149 -0.02 12.94 16.47
C LEU A 149 1.00 13.24 17.57
N PRO A 150 0.64 13.03 18.85
CA PRO A 150 1.59 13.19 19.95
C PRO A 150 2.69 12.12 19.88
N GLU A 151 3.91 12.50 20.29
CA GLU A 151 5.06 11.56 20.37
C GLU A 151 4.89 10.50 21.48
N THR A 152 4.12 10.81 22.50
CA THR A 152 3.92 9.92 23.65
C THR A 152 2.44 9.85 24.04
N TYR A 153 2.05 8.71 24.58
CA TYR A 153 0.70 8.45 25.07
C TYR A 153 0.72 8.07 26.56
N THR A 154 -0.34 8.43 27.28
CA THR A 154 -0.50 7.97 28.67
C THR A 154 -0.69 6.45 28.70
N ARG A 155 -0.28 5.81 29.81
CA ARG A 155 -0.49 4.36 30.01
C ARG A 155 -1.96 3.96 29.84
N SER A 156 -2.88 4.75 30.40
CA SER A 156 -4.32 4.47 30.30
C SER A 156 -4.81 4.52 28.85
N TYR A 157 -4.34 5.48 28.06
CA TYR A 157 -4.66 5.57 26.64
C TYR A 157 -4.10 4.37 25.84
N ALA A 158 -2.84 4.03 26.07
CA ALA A 158 -2.21 2.89 25.37
C ALA A 158 -2.95 1.57 25.67
N VAL A 159 -3.32 1.32 26.93
CA VAL A 159 -4.10 0.14 27.32
C VAL A 159 -5.48 0.14 26.66
N ALA A 160 -6.18 1.27 26.65
CA ALA A 160 -7.50 1.38 26.04
C ALA A 160 -7.45 1.19 24.50
N ALA A 161 -6.46 1.78 23.84
CA ALA A 161 -6.27 1.65 22.39
C ALA A 161 -5.98 0.19 22.01
N SER A 162 -5.06 -0.46 22.74
CA SER A 162 -4.74 -1.88 22.53
C SER A 162 -5.95 -2.79 22.75
N ALA A 163 -6.73 -2.56 23.82
CA ALA A 163 -7.94 -3.33 24.09
C ALA A 163 -8.98 -3.17 22.98
N LYS A 164 -9.19 -1.96 22.47
CA LYS A 164 -10.12 -1.70 21.36
C LYS A 164 -9.67 -2.38 20.07
N ALA A 165 -8.39 -2.31 19.73
CA ALA A 165 -7.84 -2.98 18.56
C ALA A 165 -8.03 -4.51 18.63
N ASN A 166 -7.74 -5.11 19.80
CA ASN A 166 -7.96 -6.54 20.01
C ASN A 166 -9.45 -6.93 19.91
N MET A 167 -10.35 -6.11 20.47
CA MET A 167 -11.79 -6.35 20.38
C MET A 167 -12.32 -6.20 18.96
N LEU A 168 -11.79 -5.26 18.16
CA LEU A 168 -12.14 -5.12 16.75
C LEU A 168 -11.80 -6.41 15.99
N VAL A 169 -10.57 -6.89 16.12
CA VAL A 169 -10.12 -8.13 15.47
C VAL A 169 -10.95 -9.32 15.92
N ALA A 170 -11.19 -9.47 17.22
CA ALA A 170 -11.98 -10.56 17.77
C ALA A 170 -13.44 -10.55 17.26
N ASN A 171 -14.07 -9.36 17.18
CA ASN A 171 -15.43 -9.21 16.65
C ASN A 171 -15.50 -9.52 15.15
N LEU A 172 -14.51 -9.08 14.36
CA LEU A 172 -14.42 -9.44 12.94
C LEU A 172 -14.32 -10.95 12.75
N LEU A 173 -13.40 -11.61 13.47
CA LEU A 173 -13.18 -13.06 13.39
C LEU A 173 -14.40 -13.88 13.85
N SER A 174 -15.10 -13.40 14.87
CA SER A 174 -16.33 -14.04 15.38
C SER A 174 -17.60 -13.67 14.61
N LYS A 175 -17.48 -12.86 13.56
CA LYS A 175 -18.60 -12.33 12.76
C LYS A 175 -19.64 -11.55 13.59
N ASN A 176 -19.20 -10.95 14.69
CA ASN A 176 -20.04 -10.12 15.57
C ASN A 176 -20.00 -8.65 15.10
N PHE A 177 -20.57 -8.40 13.93
CA PHE A 177 -20.46 -7.10 13.25
C PHE A 177 -21.19 -5.96 13.97
N GLU A 178 -22.17 -6.25 14.84
CA GLU A 178 -22.85 -5.24 15.64
C GLU A 178 -21.89 -4.48 16.59
N LYS A 179 -20.74 -5.08 16.92
CA LYS A 179 -19.74 -4.52 17.83
C LYS A 179 -18.45 -4.06 17.12
N VAL A 180 -18.45 -3.99 15.80
CA VAL A 180 -17.29 -3.56 15.01
C VAL A 180 -17.23 -2.05 14.84
N GLY A 181 -18.35 -1.34 14.97
CA GLY A 181 -18.49 0.12 14.84
C GLY A 181 -18.30 0.91 16.12
#